data_b99dbf03acbbd3c4a04a2b827787a98a
#
_entry.id   b99dbf03acbbd3c4a04a2b827787a98a
#
_cell.length_a   1.000
_cell.length_b   1.000
_cell.length_c   1.000
_cell.angle_alpha   90.00
_cell.angle_beta   90.00
_cell.angle_gamma   90.00
#
_symmetry.space_group_name_H-M   'P 1'
#
loop_
_entity.id
_entity.type
_entity.pdbx_description
1 polymer ?
#
loop_
_entity_poly.entity_id
_entity_poly.type
_entity_poly.pdbx_seq_one_letter_code
_entity_poly.pdbx_strand_id
1 'polypeptide(L)'
;MKVLKVITSVIAAVLLLACVFSAIVFWFVSLTFLHTREYGIYVAGVSVTRENQSDILGDGTVSYDPSMNAVIFDNATIESEYAMVGSLDDIQIYLVGENKFVCKDSDNVSMIYAAENYLYKDVAIFGEGSLTIEAKNIPTNVQGIAADNLTIASDVTVSLPDCAGIANGIVCSTSLLIVNKATVTVNSGAAKYSSAVRVRGNAFLEDGSSIIAAVRDGSVESCRGLSVNGDLVIKKGASVNVSVDDTSAPVGECIYVTGVLEVGEGASLTASAKKNPAIEAFSTLKANKDSSITAESAEGAYDLLCHGAVLNYGTTLIGDVDSIGGIVNMGGE
;
A
#
# COMPACT_ATOMS: atom_id res chain seq x y z
N MET A 1 -16.12 4.92 -79.71
CA MET A 1 -16.59 3.83 -78.79
C MET A 1 -15.46 2.94 -78.18
N LYS A 2 -14.46 2.52 -78.91
CA LYS A 2 -13.35 1.69 -78.38
C LYS A 2 -12.48 2.42 -77.34
N VAL A 3 -12.14 3.70 -77.57
CA VAL A 3 -11.28 4.49 -76.64
C VAL A 3 -11.96 4.69 -75.29
N LEU A 4 -13.27 4.97 -75.24
CA LEU A 4 -14.06 5.17 -74.02
C LEU A 4 -14.08 3.90 -73.16
N LYS A 5 -14.20 2.70 -73.82
CA LYS A 5 -14.14 1.43 -73.08
C LYS A 5 -12.78 1.16 -72.47
N VAL A 6 -11.72 1.54 -73.11
CA VAL A 6 -10.35 1.37 -72.58
C VAL A 6 -10.16 2.31 -71.36
N ILE A 7 -10.60 3.57 -71.45
CA ILE A 7 -10.50 4.55 -70.35
C ILE A 7 -11.28 4.07 -69.14
N THR A 8 -12.51 3.60 -69.32
CA THR A 8 -13.33 3.07 -68.20
C THR A 8 -12.75 1.84 -67.58
N SER A 9 -12.12 0.93 -68.36
CA SER A 9 -11.45 -0.27 -67.83
C SER A 9 -10.20 0.08 -67.03
N VAL A 10 -9.42 1.09 -67.44
CA VAL A 10 -8.26 1.55 -66.72
C VAL A 10 -8.64 2.23 -65.42
N ILE A 11 -9.68 3.10 -65.42
CA ILE A 11 -10.18 3.71 -64.23
C ILE A 11 -10.71 2.68 -63.22
N ALA A 12 -11.45 1.66 -63.70
CA ALA A 12 -11.94 0.58 -62.85
C ALA A 12 -10.78 -0.22 -62.21
N ALA A 13 -9.75 -0.52 -62.98
CA ALA A 13 -8.55 -1.23 -62.48
C ALA A 13 -7.79 -0.43 -61.43
N VAL A 14 -7.64 0.88 -61.61
CA VAL A 14 -6.97 1.76 -60.64
C VAL A 14 -7.78 1.87 -59.35
N LEU A 15 -9.08 2.00 -59.44
CA LEU A 15 -9.97 2.02 -58.26
C LEU A 15 -9.94 0.69 -57.50
N LEU A 16 -9.92 -0.43 -58.21
CA LEU A 16 -9.81 -1.75 -57.58
C LEU A 16 -8.46 -1.91 -56.85
N LEU A 17 -7.36 -1.50 -57.46
CA LEU A 17 -6.05 -1.49 -56.85
C LEU A 17 -5.99 -0.60 -55.61
N ALA A 18 -6.60 0.59 -55.64
CA ALA A 18 -6.67 1.48 -54.50
C ALA A 18 -7.51 0.89 -53.34
N CYS A 19 -8.60 0.20 -53.63
CA CYS A 19 -9.43 -0.50 -52.64
C CYS A 19 -8.65 -1.67 -51.98
N VAL A 20 -7.93 -2.46 -52.78
CA VAL A 20 -7.12 -3.56 -52.25
C VAL A 20 -5.99 -3.04 -51.38
N PHE A 21 -5.30 -1.98 -51.82
CA PHE A 21 -4.23 -1.36 -51.06
C PHE A 21 -4.72 -0.77 -49.73
N SER A 22 -5.85 -0.06 -49.74
CA SER A 22 -6.46 0.45 -48.51
C SER A 22 -6.92 -0.66 -47.56
N ALA A 23 -7.46 -1.77 -48.08
CA ALA A 23 -7.80 -2.94 -47.26
C ALA A 23 -6.56 -3.61 -46.60
N ILE A 24 -5.47 -3.72 -47.36
CA ILE A 24 -4.21 -4.25 -46.85
C ILE A 24 -3.62 -3.31 -45.77
N VAL A 25 -3.61 -2.02 -46.00
CA VAL A 25 -3.14 -1.03 -45.01
C VAL A 25 -4.01 -1.05 -43.78
N PHE A 26 -5.33 -1.07 -43.94
CA PHE A 26 -6.26 -1.19 -42.82
C PHE A 26 -6.07 -2.50 -42.02
N TRP A 27 -5.84 -3.60 -42.72
CA TRP A 27 -5.56 -4.88 -42.09
C TRP A 27 -4.22 -4.89 -41.33
N PHE A 28 -3.15 -4.30 -41.91
CA PHE A 28 -1.86 -4.11 -41.23
C PHE A 28 -1.98 -3.19 -40.02
N VAL A 29 -2.65 -2.04 -40.14
CA VAL A 29 -2.89 -1.13 -39.03
C VAL A 29 -3.71 -1.79 -37.94
N SER A 30 -4.76 -2.52 -38.30
CA SER A 30 -5.55 -3.28 -37.33
C SER A 30 -4.77 -4.37 -36.63
N LEU A 31 -3.88 -5.09 -37.35
CA LEU A 31 -2.98 -6.08 -36.75
C LEU A 31 -1.98 -5.45 -35.77
N THR A 32 -1.36 -4.32 -36.13
CA THR A 32 -0.45 -3.60 -35.21
C THR A 32 -1.20 -3.07 -33.99
N PHE A 33 -2.39 -2.48 -34.14
CA PHE A 33 -3.22 -2.05 -33.01
C PHE A 33 -3.71 -3.21 -32.14
N LEU A 34 -3.94 -4.40 -32.70
CA LEU A 34 -4.33 -5.57 -31.93
C LEU A 34 -3.15 -6.25 -31.20
N HIS A 35 -1.92 -6.06 -31.67
CA HIS A 35 -0.74 -6.68 -31.08
C HIS A 35 -0.12 -5.85 -29.93
N THR A 36 -0.31 -4.54 -29.92
CA THR A 36 0.23 -3.64 -28.89
C THR A 36 -0.85 -3.22 -27.88
N ARG A 37 -1.69 -4.15 -27.42
CA ARG A 37 -2.64 -3.82 -26.37
C ARG A 37 -1.91 -3.77 -25.04
N GLU A 38 -1.65 -2.59 -24.56
CA GLU A 38 -1.16 -2.32 -23.21
C GLU A 38 -2.27 -2.64 -22.19
N TYR A 39 -1.88 -3.25 -21.08
CA TYR A 39 -2.81 -3.54 -19.98
C TYR A 39 -3.00 -2.37 -19.02
N GLY A 40 -2.33 -1.23 -19.27
CA GLY A 40 -2.33 -0.09 -18.34
C GLY A 40 -1.50 -0.36 -17.08
N ILE A 41 -0.62 -1.37 -17.13
CA ILE A 41 0.24 -1.79 -16.04
C ILE A 41 1.69 -1.52 -16.43
N TYR A 42 2.48 -1.08 -15.48
CA TYR A 42 3.92 -0.82 -15.62
C TYR A 42 4.68 -1.53 -14.50
N VAL A 43 5.78 -2.18 -14.84
CA VAL A 43 6.69 -2.80 -13.87
C VAL A 43 8.09 -2.23 -14.08
N ALA A 44 8.66 -1.61 -13.08
CA ALA A 44 9.98 -0.97 -13.15
C ALA A 44 10.16 -0.04 -14.38
N GLY A 45 9.08 0.66 -14.77
CA GLY A 45 9.04 1.54 -15.94
C GLY A 45 8.74 0.84 -17.27
N VAL A 46 8.67 -0.48 -17.31
CA VAL A 46 8.34 -1.25 -18.51
C VAL A 46 6.83 -1.43 -18.61
N SER A 47 6.22 -1.01 -19.73
CA SER A 47 4.80 -1.25 -20.01
C SER A 47 4.52 -2.72 -20.23
N VAL A 48 3.46 -3.25 -19.59
CA VAL A 48 3.02 -4.64 -19.77
C VAL A 48 2.12 -4.73 -20.99
N THR A 49 2.55 -5.54 -21.95
CA THR A 49 1.87 -5.79 -23.22
C THR A 49 1.61 -7.28 -23.41
N ARG A 50 0.85 -7.65 -24.43
CA ARG A 50 0.66 -9.06 -24.80
C ARG A 50 1.94 -9.76 -25.22
N GLU A 51 2.91 -9.02 -25.70
CA GLU A 51 4.17 -9.57 -26.22
C GLU A 51 5.15 -9.91 -25.11
N ASN A 52 5.17 -9.10 -24.01
CA ASN A 52 6.07 -9.30 -22.89
C ASN A 52 5.41 -9.85 -21.62
N GLN A 53 4.10 -10.13 -21.62
CA GLN A 53 3.38 -10.57 -20.41
C GLN A 53 3.95 -11.86 -19.78
N SER A 54 4.59 -12.73 -20.54
CA SER A 54 5.20 -13.96 -20.01
C SER A 54 6.56 -13.73 -19.36
N ASP A 55 7.22 -12.60 -19.66
CA ASP A 55 8.51 -12.20 -19.12
C ASP A 55 8.70 -10.70 -19.35
N ILE A 56 8.24 -9.91 -18.36
CA ILE A 56 8.13 -8.45 -18.52
C ILE A 56 9.51 -7.80 -18.59
N LEU A 57 10.45 -8.29 -17.78
CA LEU A 57 11.78 -7.71 -17.64
C LEU A 57 12.86 -8.44 -18.47
N GLY A 58 12.53 -9.56 -19.08
CA GLY A 58 13.45 -10.34 -19.93
C GLY A 58 14.41 -11.23 -19.14
N ASP A 59 14.16 -11.47 -17.86
CA ASP A 59 14.98 -12.29 -16.96
C ASP A 59 14.22 -13.50 -16.37
N GLY A 60 12.97 -13.68 -16.75
CA GLY A 60 12.10 -14.78 -16.33
C GLY A 60 11.52 -14.64 -14.92
N THR A 61 11.79 -13.54 -14.21
CA THR A 61 11.37 -13.40 -12.81
C THR A 61 10.03 -12.66 -12.63
N VAL A 62 9.57 -11.94 -13.67
CA VAL A 62 8.32 -11.17 -13.60
C VAL A 62 7.45 -11.44 -14.80
N SER A 63 6.22 -11.85 -14.55
CA SER A 63 5.20 -12.09 -15.57
C SER A 63 3.86 -11.48 -15.20
N TYR A 64 2.92 -11.44 -16.13
CA TYR A 64 1.55 -10.99 -15.90
C TYR A 64 0.56 -12.03 -16.39
N ASP A 65 -0.37 -12.41 -15.52
CA ASP A 65 -1.51 -13.28 -15.86
C ASP A 65 -2.77 -12.43 -16.05
N PRO A 66 -3.24 -12.22 -17.29
CA PRO A 66 -4.44 -11.43 -17.54
C PRO A 66 -5.74 -12.09 -17.05
N SER A 67 -5.74 -13.39 -16.78
CA SER A 67 -6.94 -14.09 -16.27
C SER A 67 -7.17 -13.80 -14.78
N MET A 68 -6.11 -13.54 -14.05
CA MET A 68 -6.13 -13.16 -12.64
C MET A 68 -5.97 -11.65 -12.43
N ASN A 69 -5.68 -10.89 -13.48
CA ASN A 69 -5.22 -9.50 -13.39
C ASN A 69 -4.06 -9.35 -12.40
N ALA A 70 -3.07 -10.23 -12.47
CA ALA A 70 -2.01 -10.33 -11.49
C ALA A 70 -0.62 -10.20 -12.12
N VAL A 71 0.21 -9.33 -11.54
CA VAL A 71 1.66 -9.35 -11.77
C VAL A 71 2.26 -10.38 -10.84
N ILE A 72 2.99 -11.35 -11.40
CA ILE A 72 3.62 -12.45 -10.67
C ILE A 72 5.10 -12.16 -10.54
N PHE A 73 5.61 -12.15 -9.33
CA PHE A 73 7.03 -12.05 -9.01
C PHE A 73 7.50 -13.38 -8.45
N ASP A 74 8.53 -13.95 -9.08
CA ASP A 74 9.13 -15.24 -8.71
C ASP A 74 10.61 -15.05 -8.42
N ASN A 75 10.96 -14.95 -7.12
CA ASN A 75 12.32 -14.68 -6.64
C ASN A 75 12.98 -13.48 -7.34
N ALA A 76 12.19 -12.45 -7.61
CA ALA A 76 12.62 -11.28 -8.37
C ALA A 76 13.46 -10.35 -7.50
N THR A 77 14.59 -9.86 -8.06
CA THR A 77 15.39 -8.78 -7.46
C THR A 77 15.54 -7.67 -8.48
N ILE A 78 14.87 -6.54 -8.20
CA ILE A 78 14.73 -5.44 -9.15
C ILE A 78 15.29 -4.16 -8.55
N GLU A 79 16.14 -3.45 -9.31
CA GLU A 79 16.54 -2.08 -9.03
C GLU A 79 16.04 -1.16 -10.13
N SER A 80 15.41 -0.03 -9.77
CA SER A 80 14.83 0.90 -10.74
C SER A 80 14.78 2.33 -10.18
N GLU A 81 14.76 3.32 -11.07
CA GLU A 81 14.40 4.72 -10.78
C GLU A 81 12.88 4.94 -10.84
N TYR A 82 12.14 3.96 -11.35
CA TYR A 82 10.69 4.01 -11.53
C TYR A 82 9.97 3.21 -10.45
N ALA A 83 8.63 3.35 -10.42
CA ALA A 83 7.79 2.52 -9.58
C ALA A 83 7.98 1.03 -9.86
N MET A 84 7.89 0.21 -8.80
CA MET A 84 7.88 -1.24 -8.93
C MET A 84 6.68 -1.72 -9.77
N VAL A 85 5.48 -1.31 -9.34
CA VAL A 85 4.24 -1.58 -10.04
C VAL A 85 3.40 -0.31 -10.07
N GLY A 86 3.04 0.14 -11.27
CA GLY A 86 2.03 1.16 -11.51
C GLY A 86 0.88 0.57 -12.32
N SER A 87 -0.36 0.81 -11.92
CA SER A 87 -1.55 0.37 -12.65
C SER A 87 -2.55 1.51 -12.80
N LEU A 88 -3.28 1.53 -13.92
CA LEU A 88 -4.41 2.43 -14.13
C LEU A 88 -5.73 1.87 -13.58
N ASP A 89 -5.77 0.60 -13.20
CA ASP A 89 -6.92 -0.10 -12.67
C ASP A 89 -6.53 -0.93 -11.46
N ASP A 90 -7.50 -1.61 -10.83
CA ASP A 90 -7.23 -2.55 -9.74
C ASP A 90 -6.17 -3.56 -10.16
N ILE A 91 -5.29 -3.93 -9.24
CA ILE A 91 -4.17 -4.82 -9.54
C ILE A 91 -3.92 -5.84 -8.43
N GLN A 92 -3.60 -7.04 -8.84
CA GLN A 92 -3.13 -8.09 -7.95
C GLN A 92 -1.62 -8.29 -8.12
N ILE A 93 -0.93 -8.56 -7.02
CA ILE A 93 0.48 -8.91 -6.98
C ILE A 93 0.60 -10.28 -6.34
N TYR A 94 1.06 -11.25 -7.10
CA TYR A 94 1.28 -12.61 -6.64
C TYR A 94 2.76 -12.86 -6.40
N LEU A 95 3.11 -13.34 -5.21
CA LEU A 95 4.49 -13.52 -4.77
C LEU A 95 4.84 -15.01 -4.68
N VAL A 96 5.94 -15.38 -5.31
CA VAL A 96 6.57 -16.70 -5.19
C VAL A 96 8.00 -16.48 -4.68
N GLY A 97 8.37 -17.17 -3.59
CA GLY A 97 9.69 -17.04 -2.97
C GLY A 97 10.01 -15.65 -2.41
N GLU A 98 11.27 -15.26 -2.38
CA GLU A 98 11.72 -14.00 -1.81
C GLU A 98 11.88 -12.94 -2.89
N ASN A 99 11.10 -11.85 -2.82
CA ASN A 99 11.12 -10.79 -3.80
C ASN A 99 11.65 -9.49 -3.18
N LYS A 100 12.57 -8.85 -3.88
CA LYS A 100 13.16 -7.58 -3.45
C LYS A 100 13.06 -6.53 -4.54
N PHE A 101 12.57 -5.35 -4.16
CA PHE A 101 12.52 -4.18 -5.01
C PHE A 101 13.27 -3.01 -4.36
N VAL A 102 14.18 -2.41 -5.09
CA VAL A 102 14.94 -1.23 -4.67
C VAL A 102 14.67 -0.08 -5.64
N CYS A 103 13.97 0.95 -5.19
CA CYS A 103 13.85 2.21 -5.92
C CYS A 103 14.96 3.16 -5.50
N LYS A 104 15.69 3.73 -6.44
CA LYS A 104 16.80 4.64 -6.17
C LYS A 104 16.81 5.81 -7.13
N ASP A 105 17.38 6.93 -6.64
CA ASP A 105 17.71 8.11 -7.43
C ASP A 105 16.49 8.75 -8.12
N SER A 106 15.30 8.62 -7.54
CA SER A 106 14.06 9.25 -8.00
C SER A 106 13.73 10.48 -7.13
N ASP A 107 13.19 11.53 -7.72
CA ASP A 107 12.82 12.74 -6.96
C ASP A 107 11.49 12.59 -6.21
N ASN A 108 10.55 11.85 -6.78
CA ASN A 108 9.19 11.69 -6.24
C ASN A 108 8.61 10.37 -6.73
N VAL A 109 8.37 9.42 -5.83
CA VAL A 109 7.93 8.09 -6.22
C VAL A 109 6.91 7.48 -5.25
N SER A 110 5.89 6.83 -5.84
CA SER A 110 5.09 5.80 -5.16
C SER A 110 5.52 4.45 -5.73
N MET A 111 6.06 3.55 -4.89
CA MET A 111 6.70 2.33 -5.38
C MET A 111 5.70 1.28 -5.86
N ILE A 112 4.58 1.12 -5.16
CA ILE A 112 3.42 0.36 -5.66
C ILE A 112 2.22 1.30 -5.62
N TYR A 113 1.58 1.49 -6.76
CA TYR A 113 0.35 2.27 -6.82
C TYR A 113 -0.61 1.73 -7.89
N ALA A 114 -1.89 1.86 -7.61
CA ALA A 114 -2.94 1.73 -8.60
C ALA A 114 -3.76 3.03 -8.57
N ALA A 115 -3.82 3.76 -9.68
CA ALA A 115 -4.51 5.04 -9.74
C ALA A 115 -4.89 5.43 -11.18
N GLU A 116 -6.10 5.95 -11.34
CA GLU A 116 -6.60 6.56 -12.56
C GLU A 116 -7.17 7.94 -12.25
N ASN A 117 -6.77 8.96 -13.01
CA ASN A 117 -7.27 10.35 -12.84
C ASN A 117 -7.16 10.87 -11.39
N TYR A 118 -6.05 10.57 -10.69
CA TYR A 118 -5.78 10.92 -9.28
C TYR A 118 -6.68 10.18 -8.26
N LEU A 119 -7.46 9.20 -8.68
CA LEU A 119 -8.24 8.33 -7.79
C LEU A 119 -7.50 7.00 -7.64
N TYR A 120 -7.19 6.65 -6.41
CA TYR A 120 -6.60 5.35 -6.14
C TYR A 120 -7.58 4.22 -6.46
N LYS A 121 -7.01 3.08 -6.79
CA LYS A 121 -7.68 1.81 -7.09
C LYS A 121 -7.23 0.76 -6.09
N ASP A 122 -7.82 -0.42 -6.15
CA ASP A 122 -7.55 -1.50 -5.23
C ASP A 122 -6.23 -2.22 -5.56
N VAL A 123 -5.49 -2.58 -4.51
CA VAL A 123 -4.27 -3.39 -4.60
C VAL A 123 -4.41 -4.59 -3.68
N ALA A 124 -4.11 -5.78 -4.20
CA ALA A 124 -4.01 -7.00 -3.40
C ALA A 124 -2.63 -7.63 -3.55
N ILE A 125 -1.98 -7.99 -2.43
CA ILE A 125 -0.67 -8.65 -2.39
C ILE A 125 -0.85 -10.00 -1.70
N PHE A 126 -0.55 -11.09 -2.41
CA PHE A 126 -0.77 -12.44 -1.93
C PHE A 126 0.21 -13.45 -2.56
N GLY A 127 0.18 -14.68 -2.12
CA GLY A 127 1.07 -15.76 -2.56
C GLY A 127 1.81 -16.39 -1.40
N GLU A 128 2.69 -17.34 -1.70
CA GLU A 128 3.50 -18.06 -0.69
C GLU A 128 4.87 -17.40 -0.46
N GLY A 129 5.12 -16.29 -1.14
CA GLY A 129 6.38 -15.55 -1.06
C GLY A 129 6.31 -14.35 -0.12
N SER A 130 7.41 -13.59 -0.08
CA SER A 130 7.55 -12.33 0.63
C SER A 130 7.99 -11.21 -0.30
N LEU A 131 7.75 -9.97 0.11
CA LEU A 131 8.13 -8.77 -0.63
C LEU A 131 8.87 -7.78 0.27
N THR A 132 10.09 -7.42 -0.12
CA THR A 132 10.85 -6.33 0.48
C THR A 132 10.92 -5.15 -0.49
N ILE A 133 10.45 -3.98 -0.08
CA ILE A 133 10.48 -2.73 -0.81
C ILE A 133 11.43 -1.78 -0.09
N GLU A 134 12.46 -1.32 -0.77
CA GLU A 134 13.42 -0.35 -0.26
C GLU A 134 13.44 0.88 -1.17
N ALA A 135 13.44 2.07 -0.60
CA ALA A 135 13.75 3.30 -1.32
C ALA A 135 15.11 3.84 -0.86
N LYS A 136 15.90 4.37 -1.79
CA LYS A 136 17.23 4.93 -1.52
C LYS A 136 17.42 6.24 -2.30
N ASN A 137 18.01 7.24 -1.64
CA ASN A 137 18.32 8.53 -2.27
C ASN A 137 17.09 9.21 -2.90
N ILE A 138 15.97 9.26 -2.17
CA ILE A 138 14.76 9.96 -2.59
C ILE A 138 14.71 11.30 -1.87
N PRO A 139 15.05 12.43 -2.52
CA PRO A 139 15.23 13.70 -1.80
C PRO A 139 13.92 14.39 -1.41
N THR A 140 12.83 14.20 -2.17
CA THR A 140 11.60 14.99 -1.97
C THR A 140 10.47 14.18 -1.32
N ASN A 141 9.77 13.32 -2.07
CA ASN A 141 8.63 12.58 -1.57
C ASN A 141 8.76 11.09 -1.90
N VAL A 142 8.41 10.25 -0.95
CA VAL A 142 8.40 8.80 -1.13
C VAL A 142 7.16 8.17 -0.50
N GLN A 143 6.51 7.29 -1.26
CA GLN A 143 5.45 6.43 -0.77
C GLN A 143 5.82 4.98 -1.11
N GLY A 144 5.66 4.08 -0.16
CA GLY A 144 5.86 2.65 -0.39
C GLY A 144 4.71 2.06 -1.20
N ILE A 145 3.55 1.95 -0.59
CA ILE A 145 2.33 1.40 -1.22
C ILE A 145 1.20 2.41 -1.10
N ALA A 146 0.54 2.74 -2.21
CA ALA A 146 -0.60 3.64 -2.26
C ALA A 146 -1.79 2.98 -2.99
N ALA A 147 -2.93 2.84 -2.32
CA ALA A 147 -4.12 2.18 -2.83
C ALA A 147 -5.42 2.81 -2.30
N ASP A 148 -6.55 2.48 -2.90
CA ASP A 148 -7.86 2.76 -2.31
C ASP A 148 -8.15 1.73 -1.21
N ASN A 149 -8.36 0.48 -1.58
CA ASN A 149 -8.37 -0.64 -0.65
C ASN A 149 -7.09 -1.46 -0.84
N LEU A 150 -6.41 -1.74 0.25
CA LEU A 150 -5.20 -2.58 0.24
C LEU A 150 -5.46 -3.86 1.02
N THR A 151 -5.30 -5.00 0.35
CA THR A 151 -5.32 -6.32 0.99
C THR A 151 -3.93 -6.92 0.96
N ILE A 152 -3.40 -7.33 2.11
CA ILE A 152 -2.10 -7.99 2.23
C ILE A 152 -2.30 -9.37 2.86
N ALA A 153 -1.93 -10.40 2.13
CA ALA A 153 -2.03 -11.81 2.53
C ALA A 153 -0.67 -12.55 2.48
N SER A 154 0.42 -11.80 2.33
CA SER A 154 1.81 -12.29 2.35
C SER A 154 2.68 -11.33 3.15
N ASP A 155 3.86 -11.77 3.58
CA ASP A 155 4.78 -10.91 4.32
C ASP A 155 5.31 -9.77 3.45
N VAL A 156 5.18 -8.53 3.93
CA VAL A 156 5.61 -7.32 3.24
C VAL A 156 6.46 -6.45 4.15
N THR A 157 7.64 -6.08 3.67
CA THR A 157 8.51 -5.11 4.34
C THR A 157 8.69 -3.87 3.47
N VAL A 158 8.44 -2.68 4.03
CA VAL A 158 8.66 -1.38 3.39
C VAL A 158 9.67 -0.58 4.20
N SER A 159 10.73 -0.12 3.54
CA SER A 159 11.78 0.69 4.16
C SER A 159 12.02 1.97 3.36
N LEU A 160 11.75 3.12 3.96
CA LEU A 160 11.88 4.43 3.35
C LEU A 160 13.04 5.22 3.95
N PRO A 161 13.78 6.00 3.14
CA PRO A 161 14.83 6.90 3.61
C PRO A 161 14.24 8.18 4.22
N ASP A 162 15.11 8.99 4.81
CA ASP A 162 14.78 10.36 5.14
C ASP A 162 14.63 11.18 3.86
N CYS A 163 13.65 12.10 3.84
CA CYS A 163 13.40 12.99 2.70
C CYS A 163 12.89 14.37 3.16
N ALA A 164 12.88 15.36 2.25
CA ALA A 164 12.50 16.72 2.64
C ALA A 164 10.98 16.93 2.79
N GLY A 165 10.17 16.17 2.09
CA GLY A 165 8.73 16.39 1.99
C GLY A 165 7.88 15.34 2.72
N ILE A 166 7.50 14.29 2.02
CA ILE A 166 6.59 13.26 2.52
C ILE A 166 7.26 11.90 2.50
N ALA A 167 7.27 11.18 3.63
CA ALA A 167 7.65 9.78 3.73
C ALA A 167 6.46 8.97 4.28
N ASN A 168 5.75 8.30 3.41
CA ASN A 168 4.63 7.44 3.81
C ASN A 168 4.90 5.99 3.38
N GLY A 169 4.95 5.06 4.34
CA GLY A 169 5.16 3.65 4.02
C GLY A 169 3.97 3.04 3.30
N ILE A 170 2.81 3.06 3.92
CA ILE A 170 1.54 2.58 3.33
C ILE A 170 0.48 3.67 3.43
N VAL A 171 -0.23 3.93 2.33
CA VAL A 171 -1.35 4.87 2.27
C VAL A 171 -2.56 4.18 1.66
N CYS A 172 -3.65 4.11 2.43
CA CYS A 172 -4.95 3.63 1.95
C CYS A 172 -5.99 4.75 2.02
N SER A 173 -6.73 4.95 0.94
CA SER A 173 -7.81 5.97 0.91
C SER A 173 -9.10 5.47 1.54
N THR A 174 -9.37 4.16 1.51
CA THR A 174 -10.61 3.56 2.04
C THR A 174 -10.32 2.52 3.10
N SER A 175 -9.55 1.45 2.82
CA SER A 175 -9.32 0.41 3.83
C SER A 175 -7.98 -0.29 3.71
N LEU A 176 -7.51 -0.82 4.86
CA LEU A 176 -6.40 -1.76 4.95
C LEU A 176 -6.91 -3.07 5.56
N LEU A 177 -6.63 -4.17 4.89
CA LEU A 177 -6.94 -5.52 5.37
C LEU A 177 -5.68 -6.39 5.34
N ILE A 178 -5.29 -6.96 6.49
CA ILE A 178 -4.17 -7.88 6.60
C ILE A 178 -4.72 -9.25 7.05
N VAL A 179 -4.43 -10.27 6.26
CA VAL A 179 -5.00 -11.62 6.41
C VAL A 179 -3.91 -12.70 6.35
N ASN A 180 -4.31 -13.96 6.51
CA ASN A 180 -3.44 -15.14 6.36
C ASN A 180 -2.20 -15.13 7.28
N LYS A 181 -2.29 -14.50 8.44
CA LYS A 181 -1.17 -14.35 9.39
C LYS A 181 0.02 -13.57 8.81
N ALA A 182 -0.22 -12.77 7.77
CA ALA A 182 0.81 -11.96 7.14
C ALA A 182 1.41 -10.96 8.14
N THR A 183 2.72 -10.72 8.01
CA THR A 183 3.45 -9.71 8.75
C THR A 183 3.77 -8.53 7.84
N VAL A 184 3.28 -7.36 8.23
CA VAL A 184 3.57 -6.10 7.52
C VAL A 184 4.53 -5.29 8.37
N THR A 185 5.76 -5.11 7.87
CA THR A 185 6.79 -4.29 8.51
C THR A 185 7.00 -3.00 7.74
N VAL A 186 6.87 -1.86 8.40
CA VAL A 186 7.02 -0.55 7.77
C VAL A 186 7.98 0.32 8.56
N ASN A 187 9.09 0.69 7.94
CA ASN A 187 10.06 1.63 8.50
C ASN A 187 10.06 2.92 7.66
N SER A 188 9.54 3.99 8.20
CA SER A 188 9.53 5.29 7.54
C SER A 188 10.67 6.18 8.04
N GLY A 189 11.33 6.86 7.11
CA GLY A 189 12.35 7.86 7.43
C GLY A 189 11.75 9.16 7.96
N ALA A 190 12.63 10.05 8.43
CA ALA A 190 12.26 11.39 8.81
C ALA A 190 11.89 12.23 7.58
N ALA A 191 10.85 13.07 7.72
CA ALA A 191 10.38 13.94 6.63
C ALA A 191 9.65 15.16 7.23
N LYS A 192 9.27 16.11 6.37
CA LYS A 192 8.35 17.16 6.80
C LYS A 192 7.04 16.56 7.35
N TYR A 193 6.50 15.58 6.62
CA TYR A 193 5.35 14.76 7.04
C TYR A 193 5.75 13.28 6.92
N SER A 194 5.84 12.58 8.01
CA SER A 194 6.18 11.16 8.03
C SER A 194 5.04 10.32 8.59
N SER A 195 4.76 9.19 7.94
CA SER A 195 3.83 8.20 8.48
C SER A 195 4.24 6.80 8.03
N ALA A 196 4.34 5.86 8.96
CA ALA A 196 4.59 4.48 8.54
C ALA A 196 3.34 3.89 7.85
N VAL A 197 2.18 3.95 8.49
CA VAL A 197 0.92 3.46 7.92
C VAL A 197 -0.18 4.51 8.10
N ARG A 198 -0.81 4.90 7.01
CA ARG A 198 -1.91 5.86 6.99
C ARG A 198 -3.13 5.30 6.27
N VAL A 199 -4.23 5.15 6.98
CA VAL A 199 -5.52 4.67 6.46
C VAL A 199 -6.58 5.75 6.69
N ARG A 200 -7.21 6.23 5.63
CA ARG A 200 -8.27 7.25 5.74
C ARG A 200 -9.64 6.69 6.16
N GLY A 201 -9.82 5.39 6.06
CA GLY A 201 -11.00 4.69 6.55
C GLY A 201 -10.60 3.65 7.59
N ASN A 202 -11.01 2.40 7.42
CA ASN A 202 -10.87 1.36 8.41
C ASN A 202 -9.63 0.48 8.19
N ALA A 203 -9.06 -0.03 9.29
CA ALA A 203 -7.98 -1.02 9.25
C ALA A 203 -8.38 -2.28 10.01
N PHE A 204 -8.18 -3.43 9.37
CA PHE A 204 -8.54 -4.73 9.91
C PHE A 204 -7.33 -5.68 9.87
N LEU A 205 -6.98 -6.24 11.01
CA LEU A 205 -6.01 -7.32 11.12
C LEU A 205 -6.76 -8.60 11.49
N GLU A 206 -6.75 -9.55 10.58
CA GLU A 206 -7.33 -10.88 10.82
C GLU A 206 -6.47 -11.73 11.77
N ASP A 207 -7.00 -12.85 12.21
CA ASP A 207 -6.41 -13.70 13.22
C ASP A 207 -4.93 -14.03 12.96
N GLY A 208 -4.08 -13.68 13.92
CA GLY A 208 -2.65 -13.97 13.90
C GLY A 208 -1.82 -13.10 12.94
N SER A 209 -2.42 -12.13 12.25
CA SER A 209 -1.70 -11.17 11.41
C SER A 209 -1.00 -10.09 12.22
N SER A 210 0.01 -9.42 11.66
CA SER A 210 0.75 -8.41 12.41
C SER A 210 1.12 -7.17 11.61
N ILE A 211 1.18 -6.03 12.32
CA ILE A 211 1.82 -4.79 11.86
C ILE A 211 2.98 -4.46 12.79
N ILE A 212 4.15 -4.20 12.21
CA ILE A 212 5.32 -3.64 12.88
C ILE A 212 5.63 -2.33 12.15
N ALA A 213 5.44 -1.19 12.81
CA ALA A 213 5.60 0.11 12.18
C ALA A 213 6.54 0.99 13.00
N ALA A 214 7.48 1.63 12.32
CA ALA A 214 8.42 2.55 12.96
C ALA A 214 8.59 3.83 12.14
N VAL A 215 8.71 4.97 12.84
CA VAL A 215 9.10 6.24 12.24
C VAL A 215 10.32 6.78 12.97
N ARG A 216 11.35 7.19 12.21
CA ARG A 216 12.59 7.71 12.74
C ARG A 216 12.48 9.18 13.17
N ASP A 217 13.38 9.57 14.10
CA ASP A 217 13.53 10.94 14.56
C ASP A 217 13.93 11.92 13.44
N GLY A 218 13.51 13.17 13.56
CA GLY A 218 13.86 14.28 12.67
C GLY A 218 12.72 14.81 11.80
N SER A 219 11.47 14.37 12.00
CA SER A 219 10.32 14.93 11.29
C SER A 219 10.01 16.36 11.75
N VAL A 220 9.59 17.23 10.81
CA VAL A 220 9.51 18.68 11.07
C VAL A 220 8.12 19.13 11.50
N GLU A 221 7.06 18.61 10.90
CA GLU A 221 5.68 19.06 11.16
C GLU A 221 4.78 17.96 11.74
N SER A 222 4.87 16.73 11.22
CA SER A 222 4.05 15.62 11.71
C SER A 222 4.73 14.29 11.53
N CYS A 223 4.62 13.45 12.55
CA CYS A 223 5.16 12.11 12.59
C CYS A 223 4.11 11.17 13.18
N ARG A 224 3.69 10.14 12.42
CA ARG A 224 2.71 9.15 12.86
C ARG A 224 3.16 7.73 12.53
N GLY A 225 3.10 6.86 13.51
CA GLY A 225 3.36 5.45 13.29
C GLY A 225 2.22 4.77 12.53
N LEU A 226 1.05 4.69 13.15
CA LEU A 226 -0.18 4.14 12.55
C LEU A 226 -1.32 5.15 12.71
N SER A 227 -1.84 5.67 11.61
CA SER A 227 -2.97 6.61 11.60
C SER A 227 -4.17 6.01 10.89
N VAL A 228 -5.29 5.87 11.58
CA VAL A 228 -6.55 5.30 11.05
C VAL A 228 -7.69 6.30 11.30
N ASN A 229 -8.24 6.86 10.22
CA ASN A 229 -9.36 7.81 10.34
C ASN A 229 -10.75 7.13 10.42
N GLY A 230 -10.79 5.86 10.67
CA GLY A 230 -11.97 5.05 10.91
C GLY A 230 -11.71 4.10 12.06
N ASP A 231 -12.21 2.89 11.97
CA ASP A 231 -12.03 1.87 12.98
C ASP A 231 -10.71 1.12 12.78
N LEU A 232 -10.01 0.81 13.88
CA LEU A 232 -8.91 -0.14 13.93
C LEU A 232 -9.35 -1.38 14.69
N VAL A 233 -9.46 -2.50 13.99
CA VAL A 233 -9.87 -3.78 14.55
C VAL A 233 -8.73 -4.78 14.47
N ILE A 234 -8.21 -5.17 15.62
CA ILE A 234 -7.15 -6.16 15.78
C ILE A 234 -7.81 -7.45 16.28
N LYS A 235 -7.94 -8.44 15.40
CA LYS A 235 -8.66 -9.68 15.74
C LYS A 235 -7.82 -10.63 16.58
N LYS A 236 -8.38 -11.80 16.85
CA LYS A 236 -7.82 -12.80 17.76
C LYS A 236 -6.36 -13.15 17.46
N GLY A 237 -5.50 -12.99 18.47
CA GLY A 237 -4.08 -13.32 18.38
C GLY A 237 -3.29 -12.47 17.36
N ALA A 238 -3.89 -11.44 16.76
CA ALA A 238 -3.19 -10.50 15.91
C ALA A 238 -2.39 -9.50 16.76
N SER A 239 -1.38 -8.86 16.15
CA SER A 239 -0.52 -7.95 16.87
C SER A 239 -0.25 -6.65 16.10
N VAL A 240 -0.18 -5.55 16.84
CA VAL A 240 0.25 -4.25 16.33
C VAL A 240 1.35 -3.74 17.25
N ASN A 241 2.53 -3.48 16.67
CA ASN A 241 3.66 -2.91 17.37
C ASN A 241 4.14 -1.67 16.63
N VAL A 242 4.04 -0.51 17.28
CA VAL A 242 4.35 0.78 16.63
C VAL A 242 5.32 1.57 17.50
N SER A 243 6.35 2.14 16.88
CA SER A 243 7.27 3.05 17.53
C SER A 243 7.44 4.36 16.76
N VAL A 244 7.52 5.45 17.50
CA VAL A 244 7.81 6.78 16.95
C VAL A 244 8.93 7.39 17.79
N ASP A 245 10.13 7.44 17.21
CA ASP A 245 11.33 7.94 17.88
C ASP A 245 11.53 9.45 17.71
N ASP A 246 10.49 10.20 17.30
CA ASP A 246 10.60 11.61 16.96
C ASP A 246 10.30 12.52 18.18
N THR A 247 11.24 13.39 18.49
CA THR A 247 11.13 14.44 19.51
C THR A 247 10.93 15.85 18.94
N SER A 248 11.07 16.00 17.63
CA SER A 248 11.10 17.28 16.93
C SER A 248 9.72 17.73 16.45
N ALA A 249 8.90 16.80 15.99
CA ALA A 249 7.58 17.12 15.43
C ALA A 249 6.61 17.60 16.52
N PRO A 250 5.84 18.68 16.28
CA PRO A 250 4.79 19.12 17.19
C PRO A 250 3.62 18.12 17.27
N VAL A 251 3.44 17.29 16.25
CA VAL A 251 2.44 16.22 16.19
C VAL A 251 3.19 14.90 15.97
N GLY A 252 3.20 14.05 16.97
CA GLY A 252 4.01 12.82 16.97
C GLY A 252 3.30 11.63 17.62
N GLU A 253 2.02 11.38 17.25
CA GLU A 253 1.30 10.25 17.78
C GLU A 253 1.83 8.93 17.19
N CYS A 254 2.02 7.95 18.06
CA CYS A 254 2.43 6.63 17.64
C CYS A 254 1.25 5.89 16.97
N ILE A 255 0.11 5.80 17.66
CA ILE A 255 -1.14 5.26 17.15
C ILE A 255 -2.26 6.30 17.29
N TYR A 256 -2.90 6.64 16.18
CA TYR A 256 -3.99 7.61 16.09
C TYR A 256 -5.21 6.96 15.44
N VAL A 257 -6.34 6.90 16.18
CA VAL A 257 -7.58 6.25 15.70
C VAL A 257 -8.77 7.16 15.95
N THR A 258 -9.52 7.56 14.91
CA THR A 258 -10.71 8.41 15.10
C THR A 258 -11.98 7.63 15.37
N GLY A 259 -12.10 6.41 14.87
CA GLY A 259 -13.19 5.48 15.10
C GLY A 259 -12.99 4.62 16.36
N VAL A 260 -13.55 3.43 16.33
CA VAL A 260 -13.38 2.44 17.39
C VAL A 260 -12.02 1.76 17.30
N LEU A 261 -11.31 1.71 18.42
CA LEU A 261 -10.13 0.88 18.59
C LEU A 261 -10.54 -0.41 19.29
N GLU A 262 -10.51 -1.53 18.57
CA GLU A 262 -10.86 -2.84 19.14
C GLU A 262 -9.64 -3.75 19.15
N VAL A 263 -9.29 -4.26 20.35
CA VAL A 263 -8.23 -5.25 20.55
C VAL A 263 -8.90 -6.57 20.93
N GLY A 264 -8.85 -7.54 20.04
CA GLY A 264 -9.51 -8.84 20.12
C GLY A 264 -8.92 -9.76 21.17
N GLU A 265 -9.56 -10.90 21.37
CA GLU A 265 -9.13 -11.92 22.34
C GLU A 265 -7.69 -12.39 22.06
N GLY A 266 -6.83 -12.34 23.09
CA GLY A 266 -5.42 -12.73 22.97
C GLY A 266 -4.60 -11.89 21.99
N ALA A 267 -5.13 -10.79 21.50
CA ALA A 267 -4.40 -9.86 20.64
C ALA A 267 -3.51 -8.91 21.44
N SER A 268 -2.51 -8.32 20.78
CA SER A 268 -1.60 -7.38 21.42
C SER A 268 -1.48 -6.06 20.66
N LEU A 269 -1.47 -4.97 21.40
CA LEU A 269 -1.24 -3.62 20.90
C LEU A 269 -0.11 -2.99 21.72
N THR A 270 1.01 -2.68 21.09
CA THR A 270 2.14 -2.03 21.72
C THR A 270 2.46 -0.74 21.00
N ALA A 271 2.58 0.36 21.72
CA ALA A 271 2.92 1.66 21.21
C ALA A 271 3.99 2.32 22.08
N SER A 272 5.04 2.84 21.46
CA SER A 272 6.10 3.59 22.13
C SER A 272 6.37 4.90 21.40
N ALA A 273 6.19 6.03 22.10
CA ALA A 273 6.43 7.37 21.60
C ALA A 273 7.45 8.10 22.44
N LYS A 274 8.23 9.01 21.84
CA LYS A 274 9.13 9.91 22.59
C LYS A 274 8.36 11.12 23.14
N LYS A 275 7.32 11.54 22.45
CA LYS A 275 6.56 12.74 22.76
C LYS A 275 5.08 12.51 22.39
N ASN A 276 4.17 13.19 23.06
CA ASN A 276 2.72 13.03 22.91
C ASN A 276 2.20 11.66 23.39
N PRO A 277 0.90 11.40 23.42
CA PRO A 277 0.38 10.09 23.74
C PRO A 277 0.89 9.02 22.77
N ALA A 278 1.28 7.87 23.31
CA ALA A 278 1.63 6.74 22.45
C ALA A 278 0.40 6.21 21.70
N ILE A 279 -0.76 6.23 22.34
CA ILE A 279 -2.05 5.88 21.72
C ILE A 279 -3.05 7.03 21.95
N GLU A 280 -3.65 7.54 20.88
CA GLU A 280 -4.77 8.47 20.93
C GLU A 280 -5.98 7.88 20.19
N ALA A 281 -7.07 7.64 20.93
CA ALA A 281 -8.34 7.10 20.43
C ALA A 281 -9.48 8.10 20.64
N PHE A 282 -10.15 8.54 19.59
CA PHE A 282 -11.19 9.56 19.65
C PHE A 282 -12.59 9.03 19.96
N SER A 283 -12.81 7.74 19.77
CA SER A 283 -14.09 7.09 20.07
C SER A 283 -13.90 6.09 21.21
N THR A 284 -14.45 4.92 21.08
CA THR A 284 -14.39 3.87 22.11
C THR A 284 -13.19 2.98 21.91
N LEU A 285 -12.47 2.67 22.99
CA LEU A 285 -11.51 1.58 23.05
C LEU A 285 -12.18 0.35 23.64
N LYS A 286 -12.18 -0.76 22.91
CA LYS A 286 -12.65 -2.07 23.36
C LYS A 286 -11.45 -2.99 23.52
N ALA A 287 -11.22 -3.46 24.72
CA ALA A 287 -10.14 -4.37 25.05
C ALA A 287 -10.73 -5.71 25.51
N ASN A 288 -10.66 -6.71 24.65
CA ASN A 288 -11.28 -8.00 24.86
C ASN A 288 -10.43 -8.92 25.76
N LYS A 289 -11.02 -10.04 26.20
CA LYS A 289 -10.40 -10.97 27.13
C LYS A 289 -9.01 -11.44 26.69
N ASP A 290 -8.10 -11.57 27.63
CA ASP A 290 -6.72 -12.05 27.44
C ASP A 290 -5.90 -11.24 26.41
N SER A 291 -6.39 -10.06 25.99
CA SER A 291 -5.62 -9.14 25.18
C SER A 291 -4.62 -8.33 26.03
N SER A 292 -3.68 -7.67 25.37
CA SER A 292 -2.73 -6.78 26.05
C SER A 292 -2.61 -5.45 25.30
N ILE A 293 -2.60 -4.36 26.03
CA ILE A 293 -2.33 -3.02 25.50
C ILE A 293 -1.20 -2.44 26.32
N THR A 294 -0.08 -2.14 25.66
CA THR A 294 1.08 -1.46 26.26
C THR A 294 1.29 -0.15 25.54
N ALA A 295 1.21 0.94 26.27
CA ALA A 295 1.48 2.28 25.77
C ALA A 295 2.53 2.94 26.63
N GLU A 296 3.57 3.51 26.03
CA GLU A 296 4.65 4.19 26.70
C GLU A 296 4.98 5.49 25.99
N SER A 297 4.94 6.61 26.72
CA SER A 297 5.34 7.93 26.25
C SER A 297 6.43 8.50 27.14
N ALA A 298 7.57 8.91 26.57
CA ALA A 298 8.69 9.43 27.37
C ALA A 298 8.43 10.84 27.90
N GLU A 299 7.71 11.69 27.18
CA GLU A 299 7.46 13.12 27.52
C GLU A 299 5.97 13.50 27.44
N GLY A 300 5.08 12.53 27.36
CA GLY A 300 3.63 12.77 27.28
C GLY A 300 2.98 12.99 28.63
N ALA A 301 1.84 13.65 28.66
CA ALA A 301 1.00 13.74 29.86
C ALA A 301 0.32 12.39 30.16
N TYR A 302 0.05 11.60 29.12
CA TYR A 302 -0.56 10.27 29.18
C TYR A 302 0.06 9.35 28.15
N ASP A 303 0.16 8.08 28.49
CA ASP A 303 0.60 7.06 27.55
C ASP A 303 -0.51 6.67 26.58
N LEU A 304 -1.74 6.55 27.08
CA LEU A 304 -2.96 6.30 26.31
C LEU A 304 -4.01 7.36 26.64
N LEU A 305 -4.46 8.10 25.62
CA LEU A 305 -5.56 9.06 25.71
C LEU A 305 -6.77 8.55 24.91
N CYS A 306 -7.89 8.30 25.60
CA CYS A 306 -9.14 7.92 24.98
C CYS A 306 -10.21 8.98 25.19
N HIS A 307 -10.68 9.63 24.14
CA HIS A 307 -11.72 10.68 24.22
C HIS A 307 -13.12 10.09 24.48
N GLY A 308 -13.33 8.80 24.18
CA GLY A 308 -14.53 8.06 24.52
C GLY A 308 -14.37 7.20 25.77
N ALA A 309 -15.13 6.13 25.87
CA ALA A 309 -15.05 5.17 26.95
C ALA A 309 -14.04 4.04 26.66
N VAL A 310 -13.33 3.58 27.69
CA VAL A 310 -12.54 2.36 27.64
C VAL A 310 -13.39 1.20 28.20
N LEU A 311 -13.75 0.25 27.36
CA LEU A 311 -14.47 -0.97 27.72
C LEU A 311 -13.46 -2.10 27.89
N ASN A 312 -13.19 -2.46 29.16
CA ASN A 312 -12.20 -3.50 29.50
C ASN A 312 -12.89 -4.81 29.89
N TYR A 313 -12.69 -5.86 29.10
CA TYR A 313 -13.23 -7.21 29.29
C TYR A 313 -12.17 -8.21 29.85
N GLY A 314 -11.27 -7.73 30.70
CA GLY A 314 -10.22 -8.56 31.30
C GLY A 314 -8.87 -8.47 30.56
N THR A 315 -8.58 -7.31 30.01
CA THR A 315 -7.33 -6.99 29.33
C THR A 315 -6.27 -6.51 30.32
N THR A 316 -5.02 -6.81 30.06
CA THR A 316 -3.88 -6.16 30.71
C THR A 316 -3.59 -4.82 30.06
N LEU A 317 -3.78 -3.73 30.80
CA LEU A 317 -3.40 -2.37 30.40
C LEU A 317 -2.11 -1.97 31.12
N ILE A 318 -1.09 -1.54 30.35
CA ILE A 318 0.18 -1.02 30.88
C ILE A 318 0.38 0.38 30.32
N GLY A 319 0.65 1.34 31.22
CA GLY A 319 0.80 2.76 30.93
C GLY A 319 -0.25 3.62 31.64
N ASP A 320 -0.01 4.94 31.65
CA ASP A 320 -0.96 5.91 32.20
C ASP A 320 -2.13 6.13 31.23
N VAL A 321 -3.32 5.73 31.65
CA VAL A 321 -4.53 5.78 30.83
C VAL A 321 -5.43 6.92 31.29
N ASP A 322 -5.71 7.88 30.42
CA ASP A 322 -6.76 8.88 30.59
C ASP A 322 -7.95 8.59 29.66
N SER A 323 -9.16 8.73 30.20
CA SER A 323 -10.39 8.51 29.44
C SER A 323 -11.48 9.48 29.87
N ILE A 324 -11.96 10.30 28.91
CA ILE A 324 -13.05 11.25 29.17
C ILE A 324 -14.36 10.52 29.48
N GLY A 325 -14.63 9.41 28.84
CA GLY A 325 -15.80 8.55 29.06
C GLY A 325 -15.68 7.59 30.24
N GLY A 326 -14.50 7.59 30.90
CA GLY A 326 -14.19 6.67 32.01
C GLY A 326 -13.82 5.25 31.56
N ILE A 327 -13.23 4.51 32.49
CA ILE A 327 -12.88 3.09 32.29
C ILE A 327 -14.01 2.24 32.88
N VAL A 328 -14.68 1.45 32.04
CA VAL A 328 -15.73 0.53 32.42
C VAL A 328 -15.17 -0.90 32.39
N ASN A 329 -14.95 -1.47 33.56
CA ASN A 329 -14.55 -2.86 33.67
C ASN A 329 -15.80 -3.73 33.53
N MET A 330 -15.91 -4.41 32.40
CA MET A 330 -16.97 -5.33 32.06
C MET A 330 -16.59 -6.72 32.58
N GLY A 331 -16.51 -6.87 33.92
CA GLY A 331 -15.99 -8.02 34.62
C GLY A 331 -16.37 -9.35 33.97
N GLY A 332 -15.36 -10.14 33.65
CA GLY A 332 -15.58 -11.53 33.24
C GLY A 332 -16.08 -12.34 34.44
N GLU A 333 -17.17 -13.04 34.27
CA GLU A 333 -17.49 -14.25 35.05
C GLU A 333 -16.59 -15.41 34.60
#